data_931dc9e7df0db84bbc5efc3e1ac85339
#
_entry.id   931dc9e7df0db84bbc5efc3e1ac85339
#
_cell.length_a   1.000
_cell.length_b   1.000
_cell.length_c   1.000
_cell.angle_alpha   90.00
_cell.angle_beta   90.00
_cell.angle_gamma   90.00
#
_symmetry.space_group_name_H-M   'P 1'
#
loop_
_entity.id
_entity.type
_entity.pdbx_description
1 polymer ?
#
loop_
_entity_poly.entity_id
_entity_poly.type
_entity_poly.pdbx_seq_one_letter_code
_entity_poly.pdbx_strand_id
1 'polypeptide(L)'
;METEKKHIIKLVWVNACRFLLAALFIFSGFVKAVDPLGSFYKIQDYLTAFGMISWFPTYLPLLFAIILSSAEFCVGVFLFFGVRRKVASTLALFLMGVMTPLTLYLALANPVSDCGCFGDAWVLTNWQTFGKNIILLIAAVTVFKERKLIIRFITLKMEWMVSLYTILFVFALSFYCLEYLPVLDFRPYKIGVNIKAGMEIPEGAKPSVFESRFVLEKDGRQQEFTLDNYPDSTWTFVETRTVLKEKGYEPPIHDFSMISLSTGEDITDSVLTDKGYTFLLVAHRTAEDRKSTRLNSSHITISYAVFS
;
A
#
# COMPACT_ATOMS: atom_id res chain seq x y z
N MET A 1 -27.13 -37.66 -19.27
CA MET A 1 -26.38 -37.89 -18.03
C MET A 1 -24.95 -37.29 -18.09
N GLU A 2 -24.11 -37.59 -19.10
CA GLU A 2 -22.75 -37.02 -19.17
C GLU A 2 -22.71 -35.52 -19.47
N THR A 3 -23.54 -35.04 -20.38
CA THR A 3 -23.69 -33.59 -20.71
C THR A 3 -24.21 -32.79 -19.51
N GLU A 4 -25.07 -33.34 -18.72
CA GLU A 4 -25.64 -32.72 -17.53
C GLU A 4 -24.59 -32.61 -16.40
N LYS A 5 -23.79 -33.66 -16.20
CA LYS A 5 -22.66 -33.62 -15.27
C LYS A 5 -21.64 -32.56 -15.65
N LYS A 6 -21.28 -32.47 -16.95
CA LYS A 6 -20.36 -31.43 -17.45
C LYS A 6 -20.91 -30.01 -17.22
N HIS A 7 -22.21 -29.80 -17.40
CA HIS A 7 -22.85 -28.51 -17.13
C HIS A 7 -22.79 -28.13 -15.65
N ILE A 8 -23.08 -29.07 -14.76
CA ILE A 8 -23.03 -28.84 -13.29
C ILE A 8 -21.60 -28.53 -12.86
N ILE A 9 -20.60 -29.28 -13.32
CA ILE A 9 -19.18 -29.03 -13.00
C ILE A 9 -18.78 -27.62 -13.45
N LYS A 10 -19.17 -27.22 -14.67
CA LYS A 10 -18.89 -25.88 -15.19
C LYS A 10 -19.55 -24.80 -14.36
N LEU A 11 -20.81 -24.99 -13.96
CA LEU A 11 -21.54 -24.07 -13.09
C LEU A 11 -20.83 -23.88 -11.73
N VAL A 12 -20.44 -24.98 -11.10
CA VAL A 12 -19.71 -24.96 -9.82
C VAL A 12 -18.38 -24.23 -9.98
N TRP A 13 -17.60 -24.56 -11.01
CA TRP A 13 -16.32 -23.94 -11.29
C TRP A 13 -16.40 -22.43 -11.48
N VAL A 14 -17.34 -21.97 -12.33
CA VAL A 14 -17.52 -20.51 -12.58
C VAL A 14 -17.91 -19.78 -11.32
N ASN A 15 -18.78 -20.36 -10.48
CA ASN A 15 -19.18 -19.71 -9.23
C ASN A 15 -18.09 -19.78 -8.16
N ALA A 16 -17.26 -20.82 -8.14
CA ALA A 16 -16.08 -20.86 -7.27
C ALA A 16 -15.08 -19.75 -7.65
N CYS A 17 -14.74 -19.60 -8.95
CA CYS A 17 -13.92 -18.50 -9.45
C CYS A 17 -14.51 -17.13 -9.10
N ARG A 18 -15.83 -16.97 -9.22
CA ARG A 18 -16.55 -15.75 -8.87
C ARG A 18 -16.39 -15.40 -7.39
N PHE A 19 -16.59 -16.37 -6.49
CA PHE A 19 -16.48 -16.12 -5.05
C PHE A 19 -15.04 -15.84 -4.64
N LEU A 20 -14.06 -16.49 -5.25
CA LEU A 20 -12.65 -16.18 -5.04
C LEU A 20 -12.34 -14.72 -5.40
N LEU A 21 -12.75 -14.29 -6.60
CA LEU A 21 -12.61 -12.90 -7.02
C LEU A 21 -13.35 -11.94 -6.09
N ALA A 22 -14.61 -12.26 -5.76
CA ALA A 22 -15.43 -11.42 -4.91
C ALA A 22 -14.77 -11.20 -3.53
N ALA A 23 -14.32 -12.27 -2.88
CA ALA A 23 -13.68 -12.19 -1.57
C ALA A 23 -12.42 -11.32 -1.60
N LEU A 24 -11.54 -11.52 -2.59
CA LEU A 24 -10.30 -10.78 -2.70
C LEU A 24 -10.52 -9.31 -3.10
N PHE A 25 -11.45 -9.02 -3.99
CA PHE A 25 -11.78 -7.64 -4.37
C PHE A 25 -12.49 -6.88 -3.24
N ILE A 26 -13.38 -7.52 -2.48
CA ILE A 26 -14.01 -6.91 -1.29
C ILE A 26 -12.92 -6.59 -0.26
N PHE A 27 -12.05 -7.56 0.05
CA PHE A 27 -10.99 -7.38 1.03
C PHE A 27 -10.01 -6.27 0.59
N SER A 28 -9.51 -6.32 -0.64
CA SER A 28 -8.58 -5.34 -1.21
C SER A 28 -9.17 -3.93 -1.23
N GLY A 29 -10.40 -3.80 -1.74
CA GLY A 29 -11.08 -2.50 -1.81
C GLY A 29 -11.44 -1.95 -0.42
N PHE A 30 -11.84 -2.82 0.52
CA PHE A 30 -12.16 -2.42 1.90
C PHE A 30 -10.93 -1.89 2.63
N VAL A 31 -9.82 -2.63 2.63
CA VAL A 31 -8.59 -2.21 3.32
C VAL A 31 -8.09 -0.87 2.78
N LYS A 32 -8.10 -0.68 1.46
CA LYS A 32 -7.72 0.60 0.83
C LYS A 32 -8.73 1.73 1.12
N ALA A 33 -10.01 1.42 1.25
CA ALA A 33 -11.03 2.41 1.60
C ALA A 33 -10.94 2.85 3.06
N VAL A 34 -10.47 1.97 3.94
CA VAL A 34 -10.21 2.27 5.37
C VAL A 34 -8.94 3.10 5.55
N ASP A 35 -7.93 2.92 4.68
CA ASP A 35 -6.72 3.75 4.67
C ASP A 35 -6.47 4.37 3.28
N PRO A 36 -7.21 5.46 2.93
CA PRO A 36 -7.02 6.14 1.66
C PRO A 36 -5.66 6.85 1.55
N LEU A 37 -5.08 7.30 2.69
CA LEU A 37 -3.77 7.94 2.71
C LEU A 37 -2.63 6.96 2.45
N GLY A 38 -2.67 5.77 3.03
CA GLY A 38 -1.71 4.71 2.72
C GLY A 38 -1.75 4.34 1.23
N SER A 39 -2.96 4.22 0.67
CA SER A 39 -3.14 4.00 -0.78
C SER A 39 -2.62 5.17 -1.63
N PHE A 40 -2.79 6.42 -1.16
CA PHE A 40 -2.26 7.61 -1.81
C PHE A 40 -0.72 7.60 -1.84
N TYR A 41 -0.06 7.31 -0.72
CA TYR A 41 1.40 7.23 -0.66
C TYR A 41 1.95 6.14 -1.57
N LYS A 42 1.31 4.96 -1.62
CA LYS A 42 1.69 3.90 -2.57
C LYS A 42 1.60 4.35 -4.02
N ILE A 43 0.56 5.10 -4.40
CA ILE A 43 0.45 5.65 -5.76
C ILE A 43 1.57 6.67 -6.02
N GLN A 44 1.93 7.50 -5.04
CA GLN A 44 3.06 8.41 -5.16
C GLN A 44 4.39 7.68 -5.34
N ASP A 45 4.62 6.58 -4.61
CA ASP A 45 5.80 5.73 -4.79
C ASP A 45 5.91 5.22 -6.23
N TYR A 46 4.78 4.73 -6.80
CA TYR A 46 4.74 4.34 -8.20
C TYR A 46 5.05 5.50 -9.16
N LEU A 47 4.41 6.65 -8.96
CA LEU A 47 4.63 7.82 -9.81
C LEU A 47 6.09 8.30 -9.73
N THR A 48 6.71 8.21 -8.56
CA THR A 48 8.12 8.53 -8.35
C THR A 48 9.02 7.51 -9.04
N ALA A 49 8.76 6.22 -8.85
CA ALA A 49 9.53 5.14 -9.47
C ALA A 49 9.48 5.17 -11.02
N PHE A 50 8.36 5.67 -11.58
CA PHE A 50 8.21 5.86 -13.03
C PHE A 50 8.64 7.25 -13.52
N GLY A 51 9.12 8.13 -12.64
CA GLY A 51 9.53 9.51 -12.99
C GLY A 51 8.37 10.42 -13.41
N MET A 52 7.13 10.08 -13.04
CA MET A 52 5.92 10.79 -13.47
C MET A 52 5.32 11.70 -12.40
N ILE A 53 5.93 11.81 -11.21
CA ILE A 53 5.35 12.53 -10.07
C ILE A 53 5.06 14.01 -10.38
N SER A 54 5.93 14.65 -11.18
CA SER A 54 5.80 16.06 -11.58
C SER A 54 4.68 16.35 -12.59
N TRP A 55 4.13 15.30 -13.23
CA TRP A 55 3.10 15.46 -14.27
C TRP A 55 1.70 15.60 -13.68
N PHE A 56 1.53 15.24 -12.41
CA PHE A 56 0.23 15.20 -11.77
C PHE A 56 0.13 16.21 -10.62
N PRO A 57 -1.01 16.94 -10.50
CA PRO A 57 -1.31 17.75 -9.33
C PRO A 57 -1.32 16.89 -8.06
N THR A 58 -0.93 17.45 -6.93
CA THR A 58 -0.77 16.73 -5.65
C THR A 58 -2.04 16.06 -5.12
N TYR A 59 -3.22 16.55 -5.50
CA TYR A 59 -4.51 15.95 -5.09
C TYR A 59 -4.94 14.77 -5.96
N LEU A 60 -4.40 14.63 -7.17
CA LEU A 60 -4.85 13.63 -8.13
C LEU A 60 -4.56 12.19 -7.70
N PRO A 61 -3.38 11.86 -7.12
CA PRO A 61 -3.13 10.52 -6.59
C PRO A 61 -4.11 10.09 -5.48
N LEU A 62 -4.56 11.03 -4.62
CA LEU A 62 -5.56 10.75 -3.60
C LEU A 62 -6.94 10.42 -4.23
N LEU A 63 -7.35 11.23 -5.20
CA LEU A 63 -8.60 10.97 -5.92
C LEU A 63 -8.55 9.59 -6.61
N PHE A 64 -7.40 9.26 -7.19
CA PHE A 64 -7.20 7.98 -7.86
C PHE A 64 -7.23 6.81 -6.86
N ALA A 65 -6.66 6.96 -5.67
CA ALA A 65 -6.71 5.99 -4.59
C ALA A 65 -8.15 5.68 -4.17
N ILE A 66 -8.97 6.72 -3.96
CA ILE A 66 -10.39 6.59 -3.58
C ILE A 66 -11.21 5.93 -4.70
N ILE A 67 -11.02 6.33 -5.95
CA ILE A 67 -11.73 5.75 -7.08
C ILE A 67 -11.35 4.27 -7.25
N LEU A 68 -10.06 3.94 -7.18
CA LEU A 68 -9.57 2.57 -7.34
C LEU A 68 -10.10 1.65 -6.25
N SER A 69 -9.98 2.06 -4.97
CA SER A 69 -10.49 1.29 -3.82
C SER A 69 -12.00 1.08 -3.92
N SER A 70 -12.74 2.14 -4.31
CA SER A 70 -14.19 2.08 -4.50
C SER A 70 -14.58 1.14 -5.65
N ALA A 71 -13.86 1.20 -6.76
CA ALA A 71 -14.08 0.31 -7.91
C ALA A 71 -13.84 -1.16 -7.54
N GLU A 72 -12.73 -1.46 -6.86
CA GLU A 72 -12.43 -2.81 -6.38
C GLU A 72 -13.52 -3.33 -5.45
N PHE A 73 -13.90 -2.55 -4.43
CA PHE A 73 -14.94 -2.94 -3.48
C PHE A 73 -16.28 -3.19 -4.17
N CYS A 74 -16.71 -2.28 -5.06
CA CYS A 74 -17.96 -2.43 -5.81
C CYS A 74 -17.94 -3.68 -6.71
N VAL A 75 -16.84 -3.92 -7.43
CA VAL A 75 -16.68 -5.12 -8.27
C VAL A 75 -16.80 -6.37 -7.42
N GLY A 76 -16.14 -6.41 -6.26
CA GLY A 76 -16.22 -7.54 -5.34
C GLY A 76 -17.64 -7.80 -4.86
N VAL A 77 -18.36 -6.79 -4.38
CA VAL A 77 -19.76 -6.91 -3.92
C VAL A 77 -20.70 -7.31 -5.06
N PHE A 78 -20.52 -6.72 -6.25
CA PHE A 78 -21.37 -7.07 -7.40
C PHE A 78 -21.14 -8.52 -7.87
N LEU A 79 -19.91 -8.99 -7.84
CA LEU A 79 -19.61 -10.39 -8.10
C LEU A 79 -20.20 -11.28 -7.01
N PHE A 80 -20.09 -10.91 -5.74
CA PHE A 80 -20.62 -11.68 -4.62
C PHE A 80 -22.13 -11.90 -4.73
N PHE A 81 -22.89 -10.86 -4.99
CA PHE A 81 -24.36 -10.96 -5.12
C PHE A 81 -24.82 -11.39 -6.53
N GLY A 82 -23.94 -11.41 -7.51
CA GLY A 82 -24.27 -11.70 -8.91
C GLY A 82 -25.10 -10.60 -9.57
N VAL A 83 -24.98 -9.35 -9.10
CA VAL A 83 -25.61 -8.16 -9.70
C VAL A 83 -24.71 -7.54 -10.76
N ARG A 84 -25.29 -6.79 -11.72
CA ARG A 84 -24.55 -6.12 -12.78
C ARG A 84 -23.48 -7.03 -13.43
N ARG A 85 -23.76 -8.31 -13.61
CA ARG A 85 -22.82 -9.37 -14.04
C ARG A 85 -21.92 -8.98 -15.21
N LYS A 86 -22.47 -8.27 -16.22
CA LYS A 86 -21.70 -7.80 -17.38
C LYS A 86 -20.66 -6.75 -16.95
N VAL A 87 -21.04 -5.76 -16.18
CA VAL A 87 -20.17 -4.67 -15.72
C VAL A 87 -19.11 -5.22 -14.77
N ALA A 88 -19.54 -5.97 -13.74
CA ALA A 88 -18.64 -6.52 -12.73
C ALA A 88 -17.57 -7.44 -13.33
N SER A 89 -17.97 -8.37 -14.22
CA SER A 89 -17.01 -9.27 -14.86
C SER A 89 -16.06 -8.55 -15.83
N THR A 90 -16.54 -7.50 -16.52
CA THR A 90 -15.68 -6.70 -17.42
C THR A 90 -14.67 -5.88 -16.62
N LEU A 91 -15.11 -5.22 -15.55
CA LEU A 91 -14.22 -4.44 -14.68
C LEU A 91 -13.21 -5.34 -13.95
N ALA A 92 -13.65 -6.51 -13.45
CA ALA A 92 -12.73 -7.47 -12.83
C ALA A 92 -11.63 -7.92 -13.82
N LEU A 93 -12.02 -8.24 -15.06
CA LEU A 93 -11.05 -8.61 -16.09
C LEU A 93 -10.12 -7.46 -16.46
N PHE A 94 -10.64 -6.23 -16.57
CA PHE A 94 -9.84 -5.04 -16.84
C PHE A 94 -8.82 -4.78 -15.73
N LEU A 95 -9.27 -4.77 -14.46
CA LEU A 95 -8.39 -4.56 -13.32
C LEU A 95 -7.29 -5.63 -13.25
N MET A 96 -7.65 -6.91 -13.40
CA MET A 96 -6.65 -7.99 -13.39
C MET A 96 -5.74 -7.95 -14.61
N GLY A 97 -6.25 -7.51 -15.78
CA GLY A 97 -5.48 -7.32 -17.00
C GLY A 97 -4.43 -6.23 -16.92
N VAL A 98 -4.67 -5.19 -16.10
CA VAL A 98 -3.71 -4.13 -15.81
C VAL A 98 -2.77 -4.54 -14.67
N MET A 99 -3.31 -5.10 -13.58
CA MET A 99 -2.52 -5.43 -12.39
C MET A 99 -1.55 -6.59 -12.61
N THR A 100 -1.89 -7.57 -13.46
CA THR A 100 -0.99 -8.73 -13.66
C THR A 100 0.33 -8.34 -14.36
N PRO A 101 0.35 -7.61 -15.49
CA PRO A 101 1.61 -7.15 -16.09
C PRO A 101 2.34 -6.14 -15.20
N LEU A 102 1.62 -5.27 -14.47
CA LEU A 102 2.25 -4.36 -13.52
C LEU A 102 3.01 -5.14 -12.44
N THR A 103 2.38 -6.15 -11.82
CA THR A 103 3.04 -6.95 -10.77
C THR A 103 4.16 -7.83 -11.30
N LEU A 104 4.13 -8.23 -12.58
CA LEU A 104 5.27 -8.87 -13.23
C LEU A 104 6.46 -7.90 -13.32
N TYR A 105 6.21 -6.67 -13.77
CA TYR A 105 7.24 -5.63 -13.81
C TYR A 105 7.84 -5.37 -12.42
N LEU A 106 6.99 -5.25 -11.38
CA LEU A 106 7.45 -5.08 -9.99
C LEU A 106 8.28 -6.27 -9.51
N ALA A 107 7.93 -7.50 -9.89
CA ALA A 107 8.68 -8.69 -9.52
C ALA A 107 10.05 -8.78 -10.20
N LEU A 108 10.18 -8.25 -11.43
CA LEU A 108 11.43 -8.28 -12.19
C LEU A 108 12.35 -7.09 -11.88
N ALA A 109 11.80 -5.87 -11.83
CA ALA A 109 12.58 -4.63 -11.68
C ALA A 109 12.72 -4.18 -10.21
N ASN A 110 11.81 -4.65 -9.32
CA ASN A 110 11.77 -4.34 -7.88
C ASN A 110 11.89 -2.83 -7.55
N PRO A 111 11.20 -1.93 -8.25
CA PRO A 111 11.30 -0.48 -8.03
C PRO A 111 10.65 -0.02 -6.73
N VAL A 112 9.72 -0.82 -6.18
CA VAL A 112 9.05 -0.62 -4.88
C VAL A 112 9.05 -1.93 -4.09
N SER A 113 9.08 -1.84 -2.77
CA SER A 113 9.20 -3.01 -1.87
C SER A 113 8.05 -4.00 -1.98
N ASP A 114 6.83 -3.49 -2.17
CA ASP A 114 5.60 -4.28 -2.28
C ASP A 114 4.58 -3.59 -3.19
N CYS A 115 3.60 -4.37 -3.68
CA CYS A 115 2.56 -3.87 -4.57
C CYS A 115 1.48 -3.01 -3.87
N GLY A 116 1.35 -3.07 -2.54
CA GLY A 116 0.27 -2.39 -1.80
C GLY A 116 -1.15 -2.90 -2.12
N CYS A 117 -1.29 -4.09 -2.74
CA CYS A 117 -2.59 -4.63 -3.15
C CYS A 117 -3.57 -4.79 -1.99
N PHE A 118 -3.09 -5.08 -0.78
CA PHE A 118 -3.86 -5.26 0.43
C PHE A 118 -3.47 -4.24 1.51
N GLY A 119 -2.86 -3.10 1.12
CA GLY A 119 -2.34 -2.12 2.07
C GLY A 119 -1.45 -2.77 3.13
N ASP A 120 -1.47 -2.24 4.35
CA ASP A 120 -0.69 -2.77 5.48
C ASP A 120 -1.34 -3.98 6.17
N ALA A 121 -2.58 -4.35 5.76
CA ALA A 121 -3.27 -5.51 6.36
C ALA A 121 -2.60 -6.83 6.01
N TRP A 122 -2.01 -6.93 4.83
CA TRP A 122 -1.31 -8.14 4.38
C TRP A 122 -0.23 -7.78 3.34
N VAL A 123 0.99 -7.61 3.81
CA VAL A 123 2.14 -7.32 2.95
C VAL A 123 2.63 -8.61 2.28
N LEU A 124 2.57 -8.62 0.94
CA LEU A 124 3.04 -9.72 0.11
C LEU A 124 4.27 -9.30 -0.68
N THR A 125 5.21 -10.21 -0.87
CA THR A 125 6.34 -9.97 -1.77
C THR A 125 5.84 -9.79 -3.21
N ASN A 126 6.63 -9.08 -4.05
CA ASN A 126 6.28 -8.84 -5.45
C ASN A 126 6.02 -10.15 -6.23
N TRP A 127 6.79 -11.21 -5.97
CA TRP A 127 6.60 -12.54 -6.60
C TRP A 127 5.33 -13.24 -6.12
N GLN A 128 5.02 -13.19 -4.82
CA GLN A 128 3.77 -13.76 -4.28
C GLN A 128 2.55 -13.04 -4.86
N THR A 129 2.64 -11.71 -4.98
CA THR A 129 1.58 -10.89 -5.58
C THR A 129 1.38 -11.22 -7.05
N PHE A 130 2.45 -11.40 -7.82
CA PHE A 130 2.35 -11.83 -9.21
C PHE A 130 1.71 -13.21 -9.36
N GLY A 131 2.16 -14.20 -8.57
CA GLY A 131 1.56 -15.55 -8.58
C GLY A 131 0.07 -15.56 -8.25
N LYS A 132 -0.33 -14.80 -7.21
CA LYS A 132 -1.73 -14.56 -6.87
C LYS A 132 -2.50 -13.95 -8.06
N ASN A 133 -1.94 -12.94 -8.70
CA ASN A 133 -2.61 -12.23 -9.80
C ASN A 133 -2.80 -13.08 -11.04
N ILE A 134 -1.90 -14.04 -11.34
CA ILE A 134 -2.11 -15.03 -12.41
C ILE A 134 -3.38 -15.86 -12.13
N ILE A 135 -3.51 -16.38 -10.91
CA ILE A 135 -4.68 -17.18 -10.51
C ILE A 135 -5.96 -16.36 -10.65
N LEU A 136 -5.92 -15.10 -10.18
CA LEU A 136 -7.08 -14.20 -10.28
C LEU A 136 -7.41 -13.80 -11.71
N LEU A 137 -6.41 -13.64 -12.59
CA LEU A 137 -6.63 -13.36 -14.01
C LEU A 137 -7.32 -14.54 -14.69
N ILE A 138 -6.90 -15.78 -14.42
CA ILE A 138 -7.56 -16.98 -14.94
C ILE A 138 -9.02 -17.05 -14.47
N ALA A 139 -9.25 -16.76 -13.18
CA ALA A 139 -10.60 -16.69 -12.63
C ALA A 139 -11.43 -15.58 -13.29
N ALA A 140 -10.85 -14.39 -13.50
CA ALA A 140 -11.53 -13.26 -14.15
C ALA A 140 -11.91 -13.57 -15.62
N VAL A 141 -11.01 -14.19 -16.38
CA VAL A 141 -11.29 -14.66 -17.76
C VAL A 141 -12.43 -15.67 -17.75
N THR A 142 -12.41 -16.63 -16.82
CA THR A 142 -13.46 -17.66 -16.68
C THR A 142 -14.82 -17.01 -16.39
N VAL A 143 -14.88 -16.12 -15.39
CA VAL A 143 -16.09 -15.42 -15.00
C VAL A 143 -16.59 -14.50 -16.11
N PHE A 144 -15.71 -13.82 -16.82
CA PHE A 144 -16.09 -12.96 -17.95
C PHE A 144 -16.70 -13.74 -19.12
N LYS A 145 -16.06 -14.85 -19.54
CA LYS A 145 -16.56 -15.71 -20.61
C LYS A 145 -17.92 -16.34 -20.28
N GLU A 146 -18.03 -16.84 -19.05
CA GLU A 146 -19.17 -17.63 -18.61
C GLU A 146 -20.12 -16.84 -17.68
N ARG A 147 -20.17 -15.51 -17.82
CA ARG A 147 -20.98 -14.62 -16.97
C ARG A 147 -22.47 -14.94 -16.92
N LYS A 148 -22.98 -15.70 -17.89
CA LYS A 148 -24.37 -16.17 -17.91
C LYS A 148 -24.65 -17.25 -16.84
N LEU A 149 -23.63 -18.00 -16.43
CA LEU A 149 -23.71 -19.05 -15.40
C LEU A 149 -23.57 -18.51 -13.98
N ILE A 150 -23.33 -17.22 -13.79
CA ILE A 150 -23.29 -16.59 -12.46
C ILE A 150 -24.68 -16.68 -11.82
N ILE A 151 -24.76 -17.29 -10.65
CA ILE A 151 -25.99 -17.37 -9.87
C ILE A 151 -26.32 -15.99 -9.27
N ARG A 152 -27.54 -15.52 -9.40
CA ARG A 152 -28.00 -14.28 -8.81
C ARG A 152 -28.60 -14.56 -7.44
N PHE A 153 -28.18 -13.79 -6.44
CA PHE A 153 -28.82 -13.80 -5.10
C PHE A 153 -29.89 -12.73 -4.96
N ILE A 154 -29.88 -11.74 -5.87
CA ILE A 154 -30.74 -10.57 -5.82
C ILE A 154 -31.51 -10.45 -7.13
N THR A 155 -32.79 -10.08 -7.01
CA THR A 155 -33.67 -9.88 -8.15
C THR A 155 -33.24 -8.66 -8.97
N LEU A 156 -33.52 -8.67 -10.27
CA LEU A 156 -33.19 -7.57 -11.18
C LEU A 156 -33.76 -6.22 -10.71
N LYS A 157 -34.93 -6.23 -10.09
CA LYS A 157 -35.59 -5.02 -9.59
C LYS A 157 -34.81 -4.36 -8.44
N MET A 158 -34.03 -5.14 -7.68
CA MET A 158 -33.27 -4.68 -6.51
C MET A 158 -31.80 -4.40 -6.81
N GLU A 159 -31.32 -4.70 -8.01
CA GLU A 159 -29.90 -4.50 -8.38
C GLU A 159 -29.42 -3.05 -8.21
N TRP A 160 -30.29 -2.09 -8.49
CA TRP A 160 -29.97 -0.68 -8.34
C TRP A 160 -29.74 -0.28 -6.89
N MET A 161 -30.54 -0.85 -5.94
CA MET A 161 -30.38 -0.57 -4.51
C MET A 161 -29.02 -1.07 -4.01
N VAL A 162 -28.67 -2.32 -4.33
CA VAL A 162 -27.36 -2.88 -3.97
C VAL A 162 -26.23 -2.03 -4.53
N SER A 163 -26.34 -1.64 -5.81
CA SER A 163 -25.34 -0.79 -6.45
C SER A 163 -25.22 0.56 -5.74
N LEU A 164 -26.34 1.22 -5.46
CA LEU A 164 -26.37 2.52 -4.80
C LEU A 164 -25.77 2.44 -3.38
N TYR A 165 -26.26 1.51 -2.56
CA TYR A 165 -25.79 1.36 -1.18
C TYR A 165 -24.30 0.98 -1.10
N THR A 166 -23.82 0.12 -2.00
CA THR A 166 -22.41 -0.24 -2.04
C THR A 166 -21.53 0.97 -2.36
N ILE A 167 -21.92 1.78 -3.35
CA ILE A 167 -21.19 2.98 -3.74
C ILE A 167 -21.21 4.01 -2.58
N LEU A 168 -22.38 4.28 -2.02
CA LEU A 168 -22.50 5.21 -0.90
C LEU A 168 -21.70 4.75 0.32
N PHE A 169 -21.75 3.45 0.64
CA PHE A 169 -21.01 2.88 1.76
C PHE A 169 -19.49 3.08 1.61
N VAL A 170 -18.92 2.71 0.45
CA VAL A 170 -17.46 2.78 0.30
C VAL A 170 -16.95 4.22 0.24
N PHE A 171 -17.72 5.14 -0.37
CA PHE A 171 -17.35 6.56 -0.37
C PHE A 171 -17.50 7.18 1.03
N ALA A 172 -18.57 6.88 1.76
CA ALA A 172 -18.77 7.34 3.13
C ALA A 172 -17.67 6.81 4.06
N LEU A 173 -17.28 5.53 3.89
CA LEU A 173 -16.17 4.93 4.65
C LEU A 173 -14.84 5.63 4.36
N SER A 174 -14.50 5.82 3.07
CA SER A 174 -13.26 6.49 2.67
C SER A 174 -13.22 7.93 3.17
N PHE A 175 -14.33 8.66 3.04
CA PHE A 175 -14.41 10.04 3.52
C PHE A 175 -14.29 10.13 5.05
N TYR A 176 -14.97 9.22 5.77
CA TYR A 176 -14.87 9.14 7.22
C TYR A 176 -13.43 8.88 7.67
N CYS A 177 -12.75 7.91 7.04
CA CYS A 177 -11.37 7.56 7.38
C CYS A 177 -10.33 8.62 6.94
N LEU A 178 -10.67 9.51 6.00
CA LEU A 178 -9.83 10.66 5.66
C LEU A 178 -9.92 11.78 6.70
N GLU A 179 -11.12 12.02 7.23
CA GLU A 179 -11.37 13.10 8.20
C GLU A 179 -11.02 12.68 9.63
N TYR A 180 -11.21 11.40 9.93
CA TYR A 180 -10.99 10.81 11.25
C TYR A 180 -9.94 9.70 11.17
N LEU A 181 -9.71 9.00 12.28
CA LEU A 181 -8.87 7.81 12.31
C LEU A 181 -9.53 6.63 11.57
N PRO A 182 -8.73 5.73 10.97
CA PRO A 182 -9.24 4.51 10.35
C PRO A 182 -10.12 3.69 11.30
N VAL A 183 -11.27 3.22 10.82
CA VAL A 183 -12.18 2.36 11.61
C VAL A 183 -11.48 1.05 12.03
N LEU A 184 -10.64 0.51 11.15
CA LEU A 184 -9.72 -0.61 11.43
C LEU A 184 -8.32 -0.17 11.05
N ASP A 185 -7.45 -0.03 12.03
CA ASP A 185 -6.07 0.40 11.81
C ASP A 185 -5.16 -0.80 11.62
N PHE A 186 -4.68 -1.00 10.40
CA PHE A 186 -3.73 -2.05 10.03
C PHE A 186 -2.27 -1.58 10.06
N ARG A 187 -2.03 -0.26 10.24
CA ARG A 187 -0.71 0.33 10.20
C ARG A 187 0.16 -0.13 11.38
N PRO A 188 1.49 -0.08 11.23
CA PRO A 188 2.42 -0.41 12.32
C PRO A 188 2.26 0.48 13.55
N TYR A 189 1.83 1.73 13.35
CA TYR A 189 1.68 2.77 14.40
C TYR A 189 0.28 2.85 15.03
N LYS A 190 -0.50 1.77 14.97
CA LYS A 190 -1.85 1.76 15.53
C LYS A 190 -1.87 1.94 17.03
N ILE A 191 -3.00 2.41 17.57
CA ILE A 191 -3.20 2.60 19.01
C ILE A 191 -2.92 1.30 19.79
N GLY A 192 -2.12 1.40 20.84
CA GLY A 192 -1.75 0.27 21.71
C GLY A 192 -0.49 -0.48 21.27
N VAL A 193 0.17 -0.11 20.17
CA VAL A 193 1.45 -0.70 19.77
C VAL A 193 2.59 -0.12 20.60
N ASN A 194 3.49 -0.97 21.03
CA ASN A 194 4.77 -0.55 21.58
C ASN A 194 5.74 -0.29 20.43
N ILE A 195 6.04 1.00 20.18
CA ILE A 195 6.90 1.43 19.09
C ILE A 195 8.28 0.80 19.22
N LYS A 196 8.89 0.81 20.41
CA LYS A 196 10.22 0.23 20.64
C LYS A 196 10.24 -1.26 20.30
N ALA A 197 9.29 -2.04 20.80
CA ALA A 197 9.18 -3.46 20.47
C ALA A 197 8.95 -3.71 18.95
N GLY A 198 8.25 -2.78 18.29
CA GLY A 198 8.04 -2.83 16.85
C GLY A 198 9.31 -2.53 16.02
N MET A 199 10.31 -1.87 16.61
CA MET A 199 11.61 -1.57 16.00
C MET A 199 12.67 -2.67 16.25
N GLU A 200 12.44 -3.54 17.23
CA GLU A 200 13.40 -4.58 17.59
C GLU A 200 13.50 -5.68 16.54
N ILE A 201 14.72 -6.10 16.27
CA ILE A 201 15.00 -7.27 15.42
C ILE A 201 14.99 -8.50 16.33
N PRO A 202 14.14 -9.50 16.09
CA PRO A 202 14.08 -10.71 16.92
C PRO A 202 15.43 -11.42 16.99
N GLU A 203 15.73 -12.02 18.15
CA GLU A 203 16.95 -12.81 18.33
C GLU A 203 17.03 -13.93 17.27
N GLY A 204 18.15 -13.94 16.52
CA GLY A 204 18.39 -14.91 15.44
C GLY A 204 17.92 -14.46 14.05
N ALA A 205 17.19 -13.37 13.92
CA ALA A 205 16.89 -12.79 12.60
C ALA A 205 18.12 -12.04 12.06
N LYS A 206 18.46 -12.26 10.79
CA LYS A 206 19.53 -11.52 10.14
C LYS A 206 19.02 -10.14 9.73
N PRO A 207 19.68 -9.04 10.12
CA PRO A 207 19.32 -7.71 9.64
C PRO A 207 19.56 -7.59 8.14
N SER A 208 18.87 -6.65 7.51
CA SER A 208 19.14 -6.29 6.13
C SER A 208 20.55 -5.68 6.00
N VAL A 209 21.29 -6.12 5.00
CA VAL A 209 22.64 -5.62 4.72
C VAL A 209 22.54 -4.58 3.61
N PHE A 210 22.94 -3.36 3.93
CA PHE A 210 23.01 -2.25 2.99
C PHE A 210 24.47 -1.99 2.58
N GLU A 211 24.67 -1.70 1.32
CA GLU A 211 25.96 -1.29 0.76
C GLU A 211 25.89 0.18 0.34
N SER A 212 26.76 0.99 0.90
CA SER A 212 26.87 2.40 0.49
C SER A 212 27.68 2.48 -0.82
N ARG A 213 27.07 3.07 -1.85
CA ARG A 213 27.70 3.40 -3.12
C ARG A 213 27.88 4.89 -3.23
N PHE A 214 29.07 5.30 -3.60
CA PHE A 214 29.44 6.69 -3.77
C PHE A 214 29.39 7.02 -5.25
N VAL A 215 28.55 7.99 -5.63
CA VAL A 215 28.55 8.52 -6.98
C VAL A 215 29.58 9.65 -7.04
N LEU A 216 30.59 9.46 -7.83
CA LEU A 216 31.62 10.47 -8.05
C LEU A 216 31.65 10.86 -9.53
N GLU A 217 32.09 12.09 -9.79
CA GLU A 217 32.14 12.67 -11.12
C GLU A 217 33.58 13.05 -11.47
N LYS A 218 33.96 12.71 -12.70
CA LYS A 218 35.24 13.13 -13.32
C LYS A 218 34.99 13.40 -14.79
N ASP A 219 35.43 14.54 -15.27
CA ASP A 219 35.34 14.98 -16.68
C ASP A 219 33.88 14.91 -17.23
N GLY A 220 32.87 15.26 -16.37
CA GLY A 220 31.47 15.24 -16.73
C GLY A 220 30.84 13.85 -16.81
N ARG A 221 31.55 12.81 -16.35
CA ARG A 221 31.03 11.44 -16.27
C ARG A 221 30.88 11.01 -14.84
N GLN A 222 29.65 10.55 -14.49
CA GLN A 222 29.36 10.01 -13.18
C GLN A 222 29.55 8.49 -13.17
N GLN A 223 30.18 7.98 -12.11
CA GLN A 223 30.40 6.55 -11.90
C GLN A 223 30.17 6.19 -10.44
N GLU A 224 29.61 4.99 -10.20
CA GLU A 224 29.39 4.47 -8.86
C GLU A 224 30.58 3.66 -8.37
N PHE A 225 30.98 3.90 -7.13
CA PHE A 225 32.08 3.23 -6.45
C PHE A 225 31.63 2.68 -5.11
N THR A 226 32.22 1.58 -4.66
CA THR A 226 32.04 1.02 -3.32
C THR A 226 33.20 1.47 -2.42
N LEU A 227 33.09 1.26 -1.11
CA LEU A 227 34.18 1.52 -0.16
C LEU A 227 35.48 0.77 -0.53
N ASP A 228 35.35 -0.45 -1.06
CA ASP A 228 36.49 -1.31 -1.42
C ASP A 228 37.23 -0.80 -2.68
N ASN A 229 36.53 -0.07 -3.55
CA ASN A 229 37.04 0.44 -4.81
C ASN A 229 36.96 1.97 -4.88
N TYR A 230 37.09 2.67 -3.74
CA TYR A 230 37.02 4.12 -3.72
C TYR A 230 38.18 4.72 -4.49
N PRO A 231 37.93 5.60 -5.49
CA PRO A 231 39.00 6.14 -6.34
C PRO A 231 39.83 7.19 -5.61
N ASP A 232 40.89 7.64 -6.29
CA ASP A 232 41.78 8.67 -5.82
C ASP A 232 41.13 10.07 -5.76
N SER A 233 41.85 11.06 -5.22
CA SER A 233 41.40 12.44 -5.02
C SER A 233 41.09 13.22 -6.30
N THR A 234 41.16 12.60 -7.47
CA THR A 234 40.86 13.26 -8.77
C THR A 234 39.38 13.24 -9.10
N TRP A 235 38.57 12.53 -8.33
CA TRP A 235 37.11 12.44 -8.48
C TRP A 235 36.40 13.36 -7.50
N THR A 236 35.34 14.03 -7.95
CA THR A 236 34.54 14.91 -7.11
C THR A 236 33.32 14.13 -6.62
N PHE A 237 33.06 14.17 -5.30
CA PHE A 237 31.88 13.53 -4.70
C PHE A 237 30.59 14.24 -5.14
N VAL A 238 29.59 13.46 -5.56
CA VAL A 238 28.25 13.97 -5.95
C VAL A 238 27.20 13.58 -4.90
N GLU A 239 27.04 12.28 -4.66
CA GLU A 239 26.05 11.77 -3.70
C GLU A 239 26.43 10.38 -3.19
N THR A 240 25.81 9.97 -2.08
CA THR A 240 25.87 8.59 -1.59
C THR A 240 24.54 7.91 -1.85
N ARG A 241 24.55 6.73 -2.48
CA ARG A 241 23.40 5.86 -2.67
C ARG A 241 23.53 4.63 -1.81
N THR A 242 22.53 4.37 -0.99
CA THR A 242 22.46 3.13 -0.21
C THR A 242 21.69 2.09 -1.00
N VAL A 243 22.34 0.97 -1.32
CA VAL A 243 21.73 -0.14 -2.07
C VAL A 243 21.57 -1.33 -1.13
N LEU A 244 20.40 -1.95 -1.13
CA LEU A 244 20.14 -3.16 -0.37
C LEU A 244 20.92 -4.33 -1.02
N LYS A 245 21.91 -4.90 -0.31
CA LYS A 245 22.73 -6.03 -0.78
C LYS A 245 22.07 -7.36 -0.45
N GLU A 246 21.61 -7.51 0.79
CA GLU A 246 20.89 -8.71 1.24
C GLU A 246 19.66 -8.29 2.03
N LYS A 247 18.49 -8.80 1.63
CA LYS A 247 17.25 -8.54 2.36
C LYS A 247 17.21 -9.46 3.57
N GLY A 248 17.34 -8.86 4.76
CA GLY A 248 17.13 -9.51 6.04
C GLY A 248 15.72 -9.30 6.57
N TYR A 249 15.56 -9.51 7.89
CA TYR A 249 14.35 -9.15 8.60
C TYR A 249 14.22 -7.63 8.67
N GLU A 250 13.08 -7.13 8.27
CA GLU A 250 12.72 -5.72 8.35
C GLU A 250 11.67 -5.58 9.46
N PRO A 251 11.98 -4.84 10.55
CA PRO A 251 11.01 -4.64 11.63
C PRO A 251 9.74 -3.95 11.12
N PRO A 252 8.57 -4.21 11.72
CA PRO A 252 7.33 -3.52 11.33
C PRO A 252 7.42 -1.99 11.42
N ILE A 253 8.27 -1.48 12.32
CA ILE A 253 8.60 -0.06 12.48
C ILE A 253 10.11 0.07 12.25
N HIS A 254 10.49 0.59 11.09
CA HIS A 254 11.92 0.73 10.69
C HIS A 254 12.30 2.16 10.32
N ASP A 255 11.32 3.05 10.23
CA ASP A 255 11.44 4.42 9.75
C ASP A 255 11.19 5.47 10.85
N PHE A 256 11.00 5.03 12.11
CA PHE A 256 10.76 5.94 13.23
C PHE A 256 12.06 6.48 13.80
N SER A 257 12.25 7.80 13.70
CA SER A 257 13.37 8.50 14.35
C SER A 257 12.95 9.87 14.87
N MET A 258 13.55 10.29 15.97
CA MET A 258 13.36 11.61 16.55
C MET A 258 14.70 12.31 16.69
N ILE A 259 14.86 13.41 15.93
CA ILE A 259 16.08 14.21 15.97
C ILE A 259 15.81 15.50 16.74
N SER A 260 16.65 15.80 17.74
CA SER A 260 16.59 17.05 18.49
C SER A 260 16.96 18.22 17.59
N LEU A 261 16.08 19.20 17.47
CA LEU A 261 16.33 20.41 16.67
C LEU A 261 17.44 21.30 17.27
N SER A 262 17.67 21.20 18.57
CA SER A 262 18.67 22.02 19.26
C SER A 262 20.09 21.45 19.18
N THR A 263 20.22 20.11 19.20
CA THR A 263 21.52 19.43 19.21
C THR A 263 21.83 18.69 17.91
N GLY A 264 20.81 18.39 17.09
CA GLY A 264 20.97 17.56 15.90
C GLY A 264 21.15 16.07 16.20
N GLU A 265 21.04 15.66 17.45
CA GLU A 265 21.25 14.28 17.90
C GLU A 265 19.96 13.47 17.79
N ASP A 266 20.09 12.17 17.54
CA ASP A 266 18.98 11.22 17.61
C ASP A 266 18.64 10.91 19.06
N ILE A 267 17.44 11.30 19.49
CA ILE A 267 16.92 11.12 20.84
C ILE A 267 15.87 10.00 20.93
N THR A 268 15.68 9.23 19.85
CA THR A 268 14.65 8.20 19.75
C THR A 268 14.66 7.23 20.92
N ASP A 269 15.82 6.67 21.21
CA ASP A 269 15.97 5.63 22.24
C ASP A 269 15.78 6.23 23.67
N SER A 270 16.26 7.43 23.90
CA SER A 270 16.11 8.11 25.19
C SER A 270 14.64 8.42 25.50
N VAL A 271 13.87 8.85 24.49
CA VAL A 271 12.44 9.17 24.64
C VAL A 271 11.60 7.90 24.79
N LEU A 272 11.90 6.85 24.01
CA LEU A 272 11.13 5.59 24.06
C LEU A 272 11.44 4.72 25.27
N THR A 273 12.56 4.95 25.97
CA THR A 273 12.94 4.22 27.19
C THR A 273 12.68 4.98 28.49
N ASP A 274 12.19 6.22 28.38
CA ASP A 274 11.84 7.00 29.57
C ASP A 274 10.77 6.27 30.40
N LYS A 275 10.96 6.26 31.72
CA LYS A 275 10.04 5.62 32.70
C LYS A 275 8.80 6.48 32.99
N GLY A 276 8.77 7.71 32.49
CA GLY A 276 7.66 8.65 32.64
C GLY A 276 6.62 8.53 31.53
N TYR A 277 5.73 9.50 31.48
CA TYR A 277 4.78 9.66 30.37
C TYR A 277 5.34 10.69 29.39
N THR A 278 5.50 10.29 28.14
CA THR A 278 5.89 11.17 27.04
C THR A 278 4.70 11.44 26.15
N PHE A 279 4.35 12.73 25.96
CA PHE A 279 3.32 13.12 25.01
C PHE A 279 3.99 13.53 23.71
N LEU A 280 3.77 12.74 22.66
CA LEU A 280 4.27 13.02 21.31
C LEU A 280 3.15 13.66 20.49
N LEU A 281 3.35 14.93 20.09
CA LEU A 281 2.46 15.60 19.13
C LEU A 281 3.07 15.50 17.73
N VAL A 282 2.41 14.79 16.84
CA VAL A 282 2.79 14.67 15.44
C VAL A 282 1.98 15.66 14.62
N ALA A 283 2.63 16.64 13.99
CA ALA A 283 1.99 17.66 13.19
C ALA A 283 2.42 17.53 11.72
N HIS A 284 1.48 17.27 10.82
CA HIS A 284 1.73 17.18 9.37
C HIS A 284 1.88 18.56 8.70
N ARG A 285 1.21 19.62 9.25
CA ARG A 285 1.24 20.98 8.70
C ARG A 285 1.44 22.00 9.81
N THR A 286 2.67 22.48 9.97
CA THR A 286 3.03 23.45 11.00
C THR A 286 2.33 24.82 10.90
N ALA A 287 1.86 25.21 9.72
CA ALA A 287 1.19 26.49 9.50
C ALA A 287 -0.28 26.50 9.97
N GLU A 288 -0.99 25.39 9.85
CA GLU A 288 -2.38 25.23 10.30
C GLU A 288 -2.44 24.91 11.81
N ASP A 289 -1.45 24.20 12.32
CA ASP A 289 -1.37 23.79 13.73
C ASP A 289 -0.89 24.90 14.69
N ARG A 290 -0.40 26.03 14.17
CA ARG A 290 0.00 27.19 14.99
C ARG A 290 -1.12 27.75 15.88
N LYS A 291 -2.39 27.48 15.58
CA LYS A 291 -3.51 27.91 16.41
C LYS A 291 -3.73 27.01 17.63
N SER A 292 -3.38 25.74 17.55
CA SER A 292 -3.48 24.78 18.65
C SER A 292 -2.25 24.80 19.59
N THR A 293 -1.09 25.21 19.10
CA THR A 293 0.17 25.29 19.87
C THR A 293 0.30 26.56 20.73
N ARG A 294 -0.69 27.45 20.74
CA ARG A 294 -0.69 28.63 21.66
C ARG A 294 -1.05 28.33 23.11
N LEU A 295 -1.41 27.09 23.42
CA LEU A 295 -1.66 26.62 24.79
C LEU A 295 -0.38 26.00 25.38
N ASN A 296 0.38 26.80 26.11
CA ASN A 296 1.53 26.46 26.96
C ASN A 296 2.88 26.17 26.29
N SER A 297 3.60 27.27 26.06
CA SER A 297 4.98 27.27 25.54
C SER A 297 6.08 26.93 26.55
N SER A 298 5.80 26.45 27.74
CA SER A 298 6.83 26.29 28.78
C SER A 298 7.37 24.84 28.93
N HIS A 299 6.73 23.81 28.38
CA HIS A 299 7.17 22.41 28.54
C HIS A 299 6.85 21.45 27.40
N ILE A 300 6.70 21.94 26.16
CA ILE A 300 6.49 21.06 25.00
C ILE A 300 7.77 21.04 24.17
N THR A 301 8.50 19.94 24.25
CA THR A 301 9.54 19.63 23.26
C THR A 301 8.81 19.17 21.99
N ILE A 302 8.83 20.01 20.95
CA ILE A 302 8.28 19.61 19.64
C ILE A 302 9.35 18.78 18.96
N SER A 303 9.14 17.47 18.92
CA SER A 303 9.96 16.55 18.14
C SER A 303 9.26 16.32 16.80
N TYR A 304 9.95 16.58 15.69
CA TYR A 304 9.47 16.26 14.37
C TYR A 304 9.94 14.85 14.02
N ALA A 305 9.00 13.94 13.78
CA ALA A 305 9.31 12.69 13.10
C ALA A 305 9.23 12.94 11.60
N VAL A 306 10.33 12.79 10.90
CA VAL A 306 10.36 12.82 9.43
C VAL A 306 10.22 11.38 8.98
N PHE A 307 9.07 11.04 8.41
CA PHE A 307 8.87 9.76 7.73
C PHE A 307 9.37 9.92 6.30
N SER A 308 10.40 9.19 5.97
CA SER A 308 10.97 9.09 4.62
C SER A 308 10.39 7.91 3.86
#